data_4a45055d17587c0ee1f79e36aa5fa37b
#
_entry.id   4a45055d17587c0ee1f79e36aa5fa37b
#
_cell.length_a   1.000
_cell.length_b   1.000
_cell.length_c   1.000
_cell.angle_alpha   90.00
_cell.angle_beta   90.00
_cell.angle_gamma   90.00
#
_symmetry.space_group_name_H-M   'P 1'
#
loop_
_entity.id
_entity.type
_entity.pdbx_description
1 polymer ?
#
loop_
_entity_poly.entity_id
_entity_poly.type
_entity_poly.pdbx_seq_one_letter_code
_entity_poly.pdbx_strand_id
1 'polypeptide(L)'
;MNEFKKVSEVLLQSNGIYFIECPGCKTLHPIHVGEQHRIRWGFNANLEKPTFTPSLMVNQGHPSQCHSFITDGKIKFLSDCHHNFAGQTVDLLPVEEF
;
A
#
# COMPACT_ATOMS: atom_id res chain seq x y z
N MET A 1 15.11 -9.02 15.32
CA MET A 1 13.78 -9.56 15.63
C MET A 1 12.82 -9.12 14.57
N ASN A 2 12.16 -10.04 13.97
CA ASN A 2 11.22 -9.74 12.91
C ASN A 2 9.92 -9.19 13.45
N GLU A 3 9.48 -8.09 12.89
CA GLU A 3 8.27 -7.42 13.32
C GLU A 3 7.18 -7.38 12.27
N PHE A 4 7.45 -7.93 11.08
CA PHE A 4 6.44 -7.95 10.02
C PHE A 4 5.63 -9.23 10.12
N LYS A 5 4.33 -9.09 10.26
CA LYS A 5 3.43 -10.22 10.39
C LYS A 5 2.48 -10.23 9.21
N LYS A 6 2.37 -11.35 8.53
CA LYS A 6 1.41 -11.51 7.44
C LYS A 6 0.03 -11.67 8.04
N VAL A 7 -0.86 -10.72 7.77
CA VAL A 7 -2.23 -10.75 8.31
C VAL A 7 -3.24 -11.15 7.23
N SER A 8 -2.85 -11.14 5.97
CA SER A 8 -3.64 -11.67 4.87
C SER A 8 -2.70 -11.93 3.71
N GLU A 9 -3.25 -12.42 2.60
CA GLU A 9 -2.45 -12.69 1.43
C GLU A 9 -1.75 -11.44 0.91
N VAL A 10 -2.35 -10.26 1.09
CA VAL A 10 -1.85 -9.02 0.49
C VAL A 10 -1.39 -7.99 1.51
N LEU A 11 -1.47 -8.27 2.81
CA LEU A 11 -1.10 -7.29 3.84
C LEU A 11 -0.12 -7.86 4.84
N LEU A 12 0.92 -7.08 5.12
CA LEU A 12 1.76 -7.24 6.29
C LEU A 12 1.40 -6.20 7.32
N GLN A 13 1.71 -6.47 8.58
CA GLN A 13 1.51 -5.53 9.67
C GLN A 13 2.73 -5.49 10.55
N SER A 14 3.12 -4.30 10.98
CA SER A 14 4.21 -4.11 11.92
C SER A 14 3.93 -2.88 12.73
N ASN A 15 3.89 -3.02 14.07
CA ASN A 15 3.67 -1.90 14.99
C ASN A 15 2.42 -1.09 14.65
N GLY A 16 1.34 -1.78 14.24
CA GLY A 16 0.09 -1.11 13.92
C GLY A 16 0.04 -0.45 12.55
N ILE A 17 1.07 -0.65 11.74
CA ILE A 17 1.15 -0.09 10.40
C ILE A 17 0.95 -1.21 9.39
N TYR A 18 0.09 -1.01 8.41
CA TYR A 18 -0.09 -1.97 7.33
C TYR A 18 0.89 -1.68 6.20
N PHE A 19 1.29 -2.74 5.50
CA PHE A 19 2.20 -2.63 4.36
C PHE A 19 1.65 -3.42 3.20
N ILE A 20 1.73 -2.85 2.01
CA ILE A 20 1.43 -3.56 0.76
C ILE A 20 2.72 -3.71 -0.04
N GLU A 21 2.75 -4.74 -0.89
CA GLU A 21 3.82 -4.90 -1.86
C GLU A 21 3.37 -4.23 -3.16
N CYS A 22 4.03 -3.15 -3.54
CA CYS A 22 3.64 -2.41 -4.74
C CYS A 22 4.18 -3.12 -5.98
N PRO A 23 3.30 -3.53 -6.91
CA PRO A 23 3.78 -4.21 -8.12
C PRO A 23 4.65 -3.33 -9.01
N GLY A 24 4.43 -2.02 -8.98
CA GLY A 24 5.22 -1.10 -9.81
C GLY A 24 6.57 -0.79 -9.20
N CYS A 25 6.60 -0.48 -7.89
CA CYS A 25 7.85 -0.11 -7.22
C CYS A 25 8.64 -1.34 -6.76
N LYS A 26 7.97 -2.47 -6.61
CA LYS A 26 8.56 -3.73 -6.13
C LYS A 26 9.15 -3.60 -4.74
N THR A 27 8.47 -2.83 -3.91
CA THR A 27 8.87 -2.62 -2.52
C THR A 27 7.62 -2.43 -1.68
N LEU A 28 7.79 -2.50 -0.36
CA LEU A 28 6.68 -2.33 0.57
C LEU A 28 6.36 -0.86 0.73
N HIS A 29 5.07 -0.53 0.79
CA HIS A 29 4.60 0.82 1.09
C HIS A 29 3.87 0.78 2.42
N PRO A 30 4.22 1.66 3.39
CA PRO A 30 3.54 1.71 4.66
C PRO A 30 2.25 2.50 4.58
N ILE A 31 1.22 2.05 5.30
CA ILE A 31 -0.06 2.75 5.38
C ILE A 31 -0.47 2.82 6.85
N HIS A 32 -0.42 4.03 7.40
CA HIS A 32 -0.76 4.26 8.80
C HIS A 32 -2.27 4.44 8.93
N VAL A 33 -2.91 3.64 9.77
CA VAL A 33 -4.36 3.75 9.98
C VAL A 33 -4.70 4.03 11.44
N GLY A 34 -3.72 3.92 12.35
CA GLY A 34 -3.97 4.13 13.77
C GLY A 34 -3.88 5.59 14.16
N GLU A 35 -4.43 5.92 15.31
CA GLU A 35 -4.46 7.30 15.78
C GLU A 35 -3.13 7.78 16.31
N GLN A 36 -2.17 6.90 16.47
CA GLN A 36 -0.86 7.26 16.97
C GLN A 36 -0.03 8.03 15.95
N HIS A 37 -0.51 8.15 14.71
CA HIS A 37 0.20 8.86 13.65
C HIS A 37 -0.64 10.04 13.19
N ARG A 38 0.04 11.17 12.94
CA ARG A 38 -0.65 12.39 12.50
C ARG A 38 -1.30 12.21 11.14
N ILE A 39 -0.59 11.58 10.22
CA ILE A 39 -1.11 11.32 8.87
C ILE A 39 -1.55 9.87 8.84
N ARG A 40 -2.81 9.65 8.56
CA ARG A 40 -3.34 8.30 8.57
C ARG A 40 -4.44 8.16 7.53
N TRP A 41 -4.66 6.91 7.14
CA TRP A 41 -5.62 6.57 6.10
C TRP A 41 -6.85 5.92 6.72
N GLY A 42 -7.99 6.09 6.04
CA GLY A 42 -9.15 5.29 6.34
C GLY A 42 -8.97 3.87 5.82
N PHE A 43 -9.59 2.90 6.47
CA PHE A 43 -9.43 1.50 6.14
C PHE A 43 -10.79 0.82 6.27
N ASN A 44 -11.14 -0.03 5.29
CA ASN A 44 -12.43 -0.73 5.31
C ASN A 44 -12.43 -1.94 6.24
N ALA A 45 -11.31 -2.21 6.92
CA ALA A 45 -11.15 -3.34 7.85
C ALA A 45 -11.26 -4.70 7.19
N ASN A 46 -11.20 -4.77 5.87
CA ASN A 46 -11.23 -6.03 5.13
C ASN A 46 -9.78 -6.38 4.77
N LEU A 47 -9.22 -7.38 5.47
CA LEU A 47 -7.82 -7.72 5.27
C LEU A 47 -7.57 -8.39 3.93
N GLU A 48 -8.56 -9.10 3.38
CA GLU A 48 -8.39 -9.83 2.13
C GLU A 48 -8.56 -8.94 0.90
N LYS A 49 -9.45 -7.95 0.98
CA LYS A 49 -9.68 -7.00 -0.10
C LYS A 49 -9.67 -5.59 0.48
N PRO A 50 -8.49 -5.11 0.86
CA PRO A 50 -8.43 -3.84 1.58
C PRO A 50 -8.72 -2.64 0.69
N THR A 51 -9.34 -1.64 1.30
CA THR A 51 -9.53 -0.32 0.72
C THR A 51 -8.97 0.69 1.69
N PHE A 52 -8.07 1.54 1.21
CA PHE A 52 -7.51 2.63 2.00
C PHE A 52 -7.83 3.95 1.32
N THR A 53 -8.23 4.94 2.11
CA THR A 53 -8.56 6.27 1.59
C THR A 53 -7.85 7.33 2.41
N PRO A 54 -7.43 8.42 1.78
CA PRO A 54 -7.49 8.74 0.37
C PRO A 54 -6.37 8.07 -0.43
N SER A 55 -5.88 8.69 -1.49
CA SER A 55 -4.82 8.12 -2.31
C SER A 55 -3.51 8.04 -1.53
N LEU A 56 -2.67 7.11 -1.92
CA LEU A 56 -1.35 6.90 -1.33
C LEU A 56 -0.29 7.51 -2.24
N MET A 57 0.44 8.49 -1.72
CA MET A 57 1.54 9.12 -2.44
C MET A 57 2.84 8.75 -1.77
N VAL A 58 3.74 8.14 -2.52
CA VAL A 58 5.02 7.69 -2.02
C VAL A 58 6.10 8.38 -2.82
N ASN A 59 7.11 8.94 -2.13
CA ASN A 59 8.26 9.59 -2.75
C ASN A 59 7.86 10.75 -3.66
N GLN A 60 6.97 11.61 -3.18
CA GLN A 60 6.50 12.75 -3.97
C GLN A 60 7.67 13.61 -4.43
N GLY A 61 7.68 13.93 -5.73
CA GLY A 61 8.73 14.76 -6.32
C GLY A 61 10.02 14.02 -6.60
N HIS A 62 10.08 12.74 -6.31
CA HIS A 62 11.27 11.90 -6.47
C HIS A 62 11.13 11.07 -7.76
N PRO A 63 12.26 10.66 -8.38
CA PRO A 63 12.15 9.80 -9.56
C PRO A 63 11.36 8.50 -9.34
N SER A 64 11.24 8.05 -8.10
CA SER A 64 10.46 6.85 -7.78
C SER A 64 9.07 7.18 -7.25
N GLN A 65 8.52 8.33 -7.60
CA GLN A 65 7.19 8.74 -7.16
C GLN A 65 6.14 7.69 -7.56
N CYS A 66 5.26 7.36 -6.60
CA CYS A 66 4.18 6.41 -6.83
C CYS A 66 2.93 6.94 -6.18
N HIS A 67 1.87 7.13 -6.98
CA HIS A 67 0.61 7.70 -6.52
C HIS A 67 -0.50 6.75 -6.92
N SER A 68 -1.28 6.28 -5.96
CA SER A 68 -2.24 5.22 -6.23
C SER A 68 -3.45 5.30 -5.31
N PHE A 69 -4.53 4.65 -5.74
CA PHE A 69 -5.67 4.31 -4.89
C PHE A 69 -5.67 2.81 -4.65
N ILE A 70 -5.97 2.40 -3.43
CA ILE A 70 -6.09 0.98 -3.09
C ILE A 70 -7.56 0.73 -2.75
N THR A 71 -8.22 -0.09 -3.57
CA THR A 71 -9.65 -0.34 -3.46
C THR A 71 -9.93 -1.82 -3.71
N ASP A 72 -10.61 -2.47 -2.76
CA ASP A 72 -11.04 -3.87 -2.90
C ASP A 72 -9.90 -4.81 -3.28
N GLY A 73 -8.73 -4.61 -2.69
CA GLY A 73 -7.59 -5.48 -2.93
C GLY A 73 -6.86 -5.22 -4.23
N LYS A 74 -7.19 -4.12 -4.92
CA LYS A 74 -6.53 -3.73 -6.16
C LYS A 74 -5.86 -2.39 -5.97
N ILE A 75 -4.81 -2.16 -6.76
CA ILE A 75 -4.12 -0.89 -6.74
C ILE A 75 -4.27 -0.23 -8.11
N LYS A 76 -4.81 0.99 -8.11
CA LYS A 76 -4.97 1.80 -9.32
C LYS A 76 -3.90 2.88 -9.31
N PHE A 77 -2.97 2.78 -10.23
CA PHE A 77 -1.90 3.76 -10.35
C PHE A 77 -2.38 4.96 -11.14
N LEU A 78 -2.11 6.15 -10.61
CA LEU A 78 -2.45 7.37 -11.30
C LEU A 78 -1.39 7.71 -12.33
N SER A 79 -1.72 8.63 -13.23
CA SER A 79 -0.85 8.91 -14.39
C SER A 79 0.47 9.56 -13.98
N ASP A 80 0.56 10.10 -12.76
CA ASP A 80 1.78 10.75 -12.29
C ASP A 80 2.75 9.78 -11.60
N CYS A 81 2.47 8.47 -11.64
CA CYS A 81 3.46 7.48 -11.23
C CYS A 81 4.62 7.45 -12.22
N HIS A 82 5.80 7.13 -11.72
CA HIS A 82 7.02 7.14 -12.53
C HIS A 82 7.48 5.74 -12.93
N HIS A 83 6.58 4.75 -12.87
CA HIS A 83 6.90 3.40 -13.34
C HIS A 83 5.89 2.97 -14.42
N ASN A 84 6.11 1.77 -14.95
CA ASN A 84 5.39 1.32 -16.15
C ASN A 84 3.91 1.06 -15.92
N PHE A 85 3.47 0.99 -14.68
CA PHE A 85 2.06 0.72 -14.36
C PHE A 85 1.21 1.98 -14.29
N ALA A 86 1.78 3.16 -14.54
CA ALA A 86 1.02 4.41 -14.49
C ALA A 86 -0.27 4.28 -15.30
N GLY A 87 -1.39 4.67 -14.71
CA GLY A 87 -2.68 4.61 -15.38
C GLY A 87 -3.37 3.26 -15.37
N GLN A 88 -2.75 2.23 -14.78
CA GLN A 88 -3.31 0.88 -14.79
C GLN A 88 -3.83 0.49 -13.42
N THR A 89 -4.78 -0.44 -13.40
CA THR A 89 -5.29 -1.06 -12.18
C THR A 89 -4.93 -2.54 -12.20
N VAL A 90 -4.25 -2.99 -11.15
CA VAL A 90 -3.83 -4.39 -11.05
C VAL A 90 -4.10 -4.89 -9.63
N ASP A 91 -4.09 -6.20 -9.46
CA ASP A 91 -4.23 -6.80 -8.12
C ASP A 91 -3.01 -6.49 -7.28
N LEU A 92 -3.23 -6.33 -5.97
CA LEU A 92 -2.11 -6.28 -5.03
C LEU A 92 -1.36 -7.60 -5.08
N LEU A 93 -0.05 -7.52 -4.89
CA LEU A 93 0.78 -8.73 -4.90
C LEU A 93 0.67 -9.47 -3.56
N PRO A 94 0.83 -10.80 -3.58
CA PRO A 94 0.98 -11.54 -2.33
C PRO A 94 2.22 -11.06 -1.58
N VAL A 95 2.13 -11.03 -0.25
CA VAL A 95 3.25 -10.62 0.59
C VAL A 95 3.86 -11.82 1.27
N GLU A 96 5.11 -11.65 1.69
CA GLU A 96 5.84 -12.68 2.42
C GLU A 96 6.12 -12.18 3.83
N GLU A 97 6.04 -13.09 4.79
CA GLU A 97 6.39 -12.78 6.17
C GLU A 97 7.90 -12.86 6.33
N PHE A 98 8.47 -11.87 7.02
CA PHE A 98 9.94 -11.88 7.27
C PHE A 98 10.28 -12.44 8.62
#